data_dc74a4e9e58c9344df994263364432f6
#
_entry.id   dc74a4e9e58c9344df994263364432f6
#
_cell.length_a   1.000
_cell.length_b   1.000
_cell.length_c   1.000
_cell.angle_alpha   90.00
_cell.angle_beta   90.00
_cell.angle_gamma   90.00
#
_symmetry.space_group_name_H-M   'P 1'
#
loop_
_entity.id
_entity.type
_entity.pdbx_description
1 polymer ?
#
loop_
_entity_poly.entity_id
_entity_poly.type
_entity_poly.pdbx_seq_one_letter_code
_entity_poly.pdbx_strand_id
1 'polypeptide(L)'
;VGEGSVVGEYASVSPDVKIWPGKQVESSRYLRENLRDGHGAPSRFDDNGITGETGVELTPEMCARLGAAVGSLHRGEKVAVGCSHDRAATVLRMALISGILSAGGLVWDFAGCIEPQFDYFVDFSMIRMGVYVSGGPRGSIRLVTTGGLPAGRSVERAVETRLSAGDFTRASWDTLQLPTDMSGMGQLYRQELVS
;
A
#
# COMPACT_ATOMS: atom_id res chain seq x y z
N VAL A 1 -18.38 11.59 -24.38
CA VAL A 1 -18.88 11.29 -23.03
C VAL A 1 -20.17 10.50 -23.19
N GLY A 2 -20.25 9.32 -22.56
CA GLY A 2 -21.43 8.45 -22.62
C GLY A 2 -22.61 8.99 -21.82
N GLU A 3 -23.82 8.50 -22.14
CA GLU A 3 -25.05 8.90 -21.48
C GLU A 3 -25.04 8.62 -19.98
N GLY A 4 -25.55 9.53 -19.15
CA GLY A 4 -25.59 9.39 -17.70
C GLY A 4 -24.23 9.51 -16.99
N SER A 5 -23.17 9.91 -17.69
CA SER A 5 -21.86 10.16 -17.07
C SER A 5 -21.82 11.57 -16.48
N VAL A 6 -21.16 11.67 -15.31
CA VAL A 6 -20.94 12.94 -14.59
C VAL A 6 -19.47 13.30 -14.66
N VAL A 7 -19.17 14.52 -15.11
CA VAL A 7 -17.81 15.08 -15.10
C VAL A 7 -17.79 16.16 -14.03
N GLY A 8 -16.93 15.97 -13.02
CA GLY A 8 -16.79 16.90 -11.91
C GLY A 8 -16.22 18.26 -12.33
N GLU A 9 -16.42 19.26 -11.49
CA GLU A 9 -15.93 20.63 -11.74
C GLU A 9 -14.40 20.65 -11.92
N TYR A 10 -13.94 21.42 -12.89
CA TYR A 10 -12.51 21.57 -13.24
C TYR A 10 -11.82 20.28 -13.69
N ALA A 11 -12.57 19.21 -13.99
CA ALA A 11 -11.98 18.03 -14.62
C ALA A 11 -11.65 18.34 -16.09
N SER A 12 -10.49 17.93 -16.54
CA SER A 12 -10.03 18.05 -17.92
C SER A 12 -9.94 16.68 -18.56
N VAL A 13 -10.48 16.55 -19.77
CA VAL A 13 -10.46 15.32 -20.56
C VAL A 13 -9.64 15.58 -21.81
N SER A 14 -8.59 14.77 -22.05
CA SER A 14 -7.78 14.89 -23.27
C SER A 14 -8.61 14.67 -24.52
N PRO A 15 -8.22 15.27 -25.68
CA PRO A 15 -8.83 14.97 -26.97
C PRO A 15 -8.82 13.46 -27.22
N ASP A 16 -9.90 12.94 -27.84
CA ASP A 16 -10.07 11.53 -28.19
C ASP A 16 -10.29 10.54 -27.02
N VAL A 17 -10.32 11.00 -25.78
CA VAL A 17 -10.67 10.17 -24.63
C VAL A 17 -12.17 9.89 -24.62
N LYS A 18 -12.55 8.60 -24.63
CA LYS A 18 -13.93 8.14 -24.57
C LYS A 18 -14.32 7.80 -23.13
N ILE A 19 -15.37 8.45 -22.65
CA ILE A 19 -16.01 8.13 -21.37
C ILE A 19 -17.29 7.36 -21.69
N TRP A 20 -17.37 6.10 -21.20
CA TRP A 20 -18.51 5.22 -21.42
C TRP A 20 -19.71 5.64 -20.56
N PRO A 21 -20.96 5.21 -20.92
CA PRO A 21 -22.14 5.58 -20.16
C PRO A 21 -22.07 5.28 -18.66
N GLY A 22 -22.68 6.14 -17.84
CA GLY A 22 -22.81 5.94 -16.39
C GLY A 22 -21.51 6.10 -15.60
N LYS A 23 -20.48 6.76 -16.14
CA LYS A 23 -19.19 6.96 -15.46
C LYS A 23 -19.13 8.32 -14.75
N GLN A 24 -18.40 8.36 -13.65
CA GLN A 24 -18.16 9.59 -12.88
C GLN A 24 -16.67 9.93 -12.96
N VAL A 25 -16.38 11.17 -13.38
CA VAL A 25 -15.06 11.77 -13.34
C VAL A 25 -15.03 12.73 -12.18
N GLU A 26 -14.09 12.52 -11.26
CA GLU A 26 -13.93 13.35 -10.08
C GLU A 26 -13.52 14.80 -10.45
N SER A 27 -13.86 15.76 -9.59
CA SER A 27 -13.47 17.16 -9.76
C SER A 27 -11.95 17.33 -9.81
N SER A 28 -11.48 18.26 -10.64
CA SER A 28 -10.05 18.60 -10.83
C SER A 28 -9.17 17.44 -11.37
N ARG A 29 -9.77 16.42 -11.95
CA ARG A 29 -9.04 15.28 -12.52
C ARG A 29 -8.70 15.53 -13.99
N TYR A 30 -7.48 15.17 -14.37
CA TYR A 30 -7.05 15.14 -15.77
C TYR A 30 -7.09 13.71 -16.33
N LEU A 31 -8.00 13.47 -17.28
CA LEU A 31 -8.17 12.16 -17.95
C LEU A 31 -7.37 12.12 -19.26
N ARG A 32 -6.41 11.17 -19.33
CA ARG A 32 -5.59 10.92 -20.53
C ARG A 32 -5.96 9.64 -21.27
N GLU A 33 -6.73 8.76 -20.63
CA GLU A 33 -7.07 7.44 -21.16
C GLU A 33 -8.58 7.20 -21.14
N ASN A 34 -9.05 6.28 -22.01
CA ASN A 34 -10.47 5.94 -22.12
C ASN A 34 -11.01 5.31 -20.83
N LEU A 35 -12.08 5.86 -20.31
CA LEU A 35 -12.80 5.31 -19.15
C LEU A 35 -13.78 4.24 -19.66
N ARG A 36 -13.33 2.97 -19.72
CA ARG A 36 -14.11 1.78 -20.15
C ARG A 36 -14.79 1.08 -18.98
N ASP A 37 -15.54 0.03 -19.29
CA ASP A 37 -16.22 -0.80 -18.30
C ASP A 37 -15.27 -1.36 -17.23
N GLY A 38 -15.74 -1.30 -16.00
CA GLY A 38 -15.07 -1.81 -14.83
C GLY A 38 -15.09 -0.79 -13.74
N HIS A 39 -15.64 -1.14 -12.62
CA HIS A 39 -15.66 -0.37 -11.40
C HIS A 39 -14.22 -0.08 -10.99
N GLY A 40 -13.82 1.18 -11.06
CA GLY A 40 -12.58 1.55 -10.43
C GLY A 40 -11.79 2.62 -11.18
N ALA A 41 -11.28 3.57 -10.43
CA ALA A 41 -10.07 4.29 -10.79
C ALA A 41 -9.03 3.26 -11.29
N PRO A 42 -8.15 3.60 -12.25
CA PRO A 42 -7.06 2.70 -12.64
C PRO A 42 -6.38 2.17 -11.39
N SER A 43 -6.10 0.86 -11.37
CA SER A 43 -5.45 0.23 -10.22
C SER A 43 -4.25 1.08 -9.81
N ARG A 44 -4.14 1.38 -8.53
CA ARG A 44 -2.95 2.04 -8.00
C ARG A 44 -1.77 1.08 -7.95
N PHE A 45 -2.06 -0.23 -7.97
CA PHE A 45 -1.06 -1.27 -8.04
C PHE A 45 -0.75 -1.61 -9.50
N ASP A 46 0.49 -1.45 -9.88
CA ASP A 46 1.11 -2.00 -11.11
C ASP A 46 1.89 -3.28 -10.77
N ASP A 47 2.71 -3.77 -11.72
CA ASP A 47 3.50 -4.99 -11.50
C ASP A 47 4.58 -4.84 -10.40
N ASN A 48 4.90 -3.60 -10.02
CA ASN A 48 5.88 -3.27 -8.99
C ASN A 48 5.22 -2.77 -7.68
N GLY A 49 3.90 -2.87 -7.56
CA GLY A 49 3.13 -2.33 -6.44
C GLY A 49 2.59 -0.93 -6.73
N ILE A 50 2.49 -0.07 -5.73
CA ILE A 50 2.16 1.34 -5.91
C ILE A 50 3.45 2.11 -6.14
N THR A 51 3.63 2.68 -7.32
CA THR A 51 4.82 3.46 -7.66
C THR A 51 4.48 4.95 -7.78
N GLY A 52 5.44 5.81 -7.48
CA GLY A 52 5.23 7.25 -7.60
C GLY A 52 6.43 8.10 -7.21
N GLU A 53 6.35 9.40 -7.50
CA GLU A 53 7.33 10.38 -7.06
C GLU A 53 7.22 10.61 -5.55
N THR A 54 8.34 10.42 -4.85
CA THR A 54 8.38 10.55 -3.39
C THR A 54 8.18 12.01 -2.97
N GLY A 55 7.25 12.21 -2.04
CA GLY A 55 6.85 13.55 -1.56
C GLY A 55 5.78 14.23 -2.42
N VAL A 56 5.42 13.66 -3.57
CA VAL A 56 4.36 14.17 -4.45
C VAL A 56 3.20 13.17 -4.56
N GLU A 57 3.49 11.96 -5.04
CA GLU A 57 2.52 10.87 -5.19
C GLU A 57 2.58 9.91 -4.01
N LEU A 58 3.81 9.54 -3.58
CA LEU A 58 4.05 8.77 -2.37
C LEU A 58 4.35 9.71 -1.21
N THR A 59 3.32 10.03 -0.44
CA THR A 59 3.40 10.94 0.72
C THR A 59 3.13 10.19 2.02
N PRO A 60 3.57 10.71 3.18
CA PRO A 60 3.25 10.12 4.48
C PRO A 60 1.74 9.96 4.71
N GLU A 61 0.92 10.91 4.25
CA GLU A 61 -0.54 10.87 4.38
C GLU A 61 -1.14 9.71 3.57
N MET A 62 -0.65 9.52 2.34
CA MET A 62 -1.06 8.39 1.49
C MET A 62 -0.66 7.08 2.15
N CYS A 63 0.56 6.97 2.67
CA CYS A 63 1.05 5.78 3.37
C CYS A 63 0.26 5.49 4.64
N ALA A 64 -0.11 6.51 5.43
CA ALA A 64 -0.95 6.32 6.61
C ALA A 64 -2.33 5.78 6.24
N ARG A 65 -2.95 6.30 5.17
CA ARG A 65 -4.23 5.79 4.65
C ARG A 65 -4.12 4.37 4.12
N LEU A 66 -3.06 4.06 3.38
CA LEU A 66 -2.77 2.69 2.90
C LEU A 66 -2.59 1.74 4.09
N GLY A 67 -1.83 2.15 5.09
CA GLY A 67 -1.67 1.40 6.34
C GLY A 67 -2.99 1.14 7.04
N ALA A 68 -3.87 2.14 7.12
CA ALA A 68 -5.20 1.97 7.70
C ALA A 68 -6.08 1.00 6.88
N ALA A 69 -5.97 0.99 5.54
CA ALA A 69 -6.66 0.03 4.69
C ALA A 69 -6.16 -1.41 4.96
N VAL A 70 -4.84 -1.62 4.98
CA VAL A 70 -4.21 -2.92 5.28
C VAL A 70 -4.57 -3.37 6.69
N GLY A 71 -4.43 -2.52 7.70
CA GLY A 71 -4.76 -2.85 9.09
C GLY A 71 -6.23 -3.17 9.31
N SER A 72 -7.13 -2.54 8.54
CA SER A 72 -8.57 -2.86 8.57
C SER A 72 -8.89 -4.24 8.05
N LEU A 73 -8.16 -4.69 7.00
CA LEU A 73 -8.32 -6.03 6.43
C LEU A 73 -7.66 -7.12 7.30
N HIS A 74 -6.64 -6.74 8.07
CA HIS A 74 -5.84 -7.64 8.92
C HIS A 74 -5.95 -7.27 10.42
N ARG A 75 -7.15 -6.90 10.85
CA ARG A 75 -7.38 -6.52 12.24
C ARG A 75 -7.06 -7.66 13.20
N GLY A 76 -6.21 -7.40 14.20
CA GLY A 76 -5.75 -8.40 15.16
C GLY A 76 -4.73 -9.40 14.58
N GLU A 77 -4.39 -9.30 13.31
CA GLU A 77 -3.36 -10.11 12.66
C GLU A 77 -2.02 -9.37 12.60
N LYS A 78 -0.93 -10.14 12.50
CA LYS A 78 0.41 -9.60 12.32
C LYS A 78 0.59 -9.15 10.88
N VAL A 79 1.10 -7.94 10.71
CA VAL A 79 1.50 -7.37 9.42
C VAL A 79 3.00 -7.07 9.49
N ALA A 80 3.78 -7.66 8.60
CA ALA A 80 5.20 -7.35 8.45
C ALA A 80 5.36 -6.00 7.75
N VAL A 81 6.28 -5.16 8.24
CA VAL A 81 6.62 -3.91 7.55
C VAL A 81 8.13 -3.77 7.49
N GLY A 82 8.64 -3.47 6.30
CA GLY A 82 10.05 -3.22 6.05
C GLY A 82 10.24 -2.12 5.02
N CYS A 83 11.47 -1.64 4.89
CA CYS A 83 11.80 -0.64 3.89
C CYS A 83 13.26 -0.71 3.42
N SER A 84 13.57 -0.07 2.29
CA SER A 84 14.95 0.16 1.86
C SER A 84 15.71 1.07 2.83
N HIS A 85 17.06 1.00 2.75
CA HIS A 85 17.95 1.74 3.67
C HIS A 85 18.10 3.23 3.33
N ASP A 86 17.00 3.93 3.02
CA ASP A 86 17.02 5.37 2.76
C ASP A 86 16.04 6.13 3.66
N ARG A 87 16.26 7.44 3.74
CA ARG A 87 15.48 8.30 4.64
C ARG A 87 14.02 8.43 4.22
N ALA A 88 13.77 8.50 2.91
CA ALA A 88 12.43 8.66 2.38
C ALA A 88 11.59 7.41 2.68
N ALA A 89 12.12 6.21 2.38
CA ALA A 89 11.46 4.95 2.73
C ALA A 89 11.20 4.83 4.24
N THR A 90 12.15 5.27 5.06
CA THR A 90 11.97 5.26 6.52
C THR A 90 10.80 6.13 6.97
N VAL A 91 10.66 7.34 6.44
CA VAL A 91 9.55 8.26 6.77
C VAL A 91 8.21 7.67 6.31
N LEU A 92 8.15 7.17 5.07
CA LEU A 92 6.94 6.55 4.52
C LEU A 92 6.54 5.30 5.31
N ARG A 93 7.50 4.45 5.71
CA ARG A 93 7.29 3.28 6.56
C ARG A 93 6.69 3.65 7.91
N MET A 94 7.20 4.68 8.58
CA MET A 94 6.66 5.12 9.88
C MET A 94 5.20 5.56 9.76
N ALA A 95 4.84 6.28 8.70
CA ALA A 95 3.47 6.67 8.44
C ALA A 95 2.57 5.46 8.17
N LEU A 96 3.05 4.49 7.37
CA LEU A 96 2.34 3.24 7.09
C LEU A 96 2.07 2.45 8.38
N ILE A 97 3.09 2.28 9.24
CA ILE A 97 2.98 1.61 10.54
C ILE A 97 1.89 2.26 11.39
N SER A 98 1.94 3.59 11.51
CA SER A 98 0.93 4.36 12.26
C SER A 98 -0.49 4.08 11.75
N GLY A 99 -0.67 4.01 10.43
CA GLY A 99 -1.94 3.66 9.79
C GLY A 99 -2.43 2.26 10.17
N ILE A 100 -1.57 1.24 10.06
CA ILE A 100 -1.90 -0.15 10.38
C ILE A 100 -2.34 -0.27 11.85
N LEU A 101 -1.56 0.28 12.76
CA LEU A 101 -1.84 0.24 14.20
C LEU A 101 -3.15 0.96 14.53
N SER A 102 -3.41 2.11 13.91
CA SER A 102 -4.65 2.88 14.12
C SER A 102 -5.90 2.12 13.73
N ALA A 103 -5.79 1.18 12.80
CA ALA A 103 -6.88 0.32 12.34
C ALA A 103 -7.02 -0.99 13.14
N GLY A 104 -6.08 -1.27 14.04
CA GLY A 104 -6.09 -2.44 14.92
C GLY A 104 -5.31 -3.64 14.39
N GLY A 105 -4.47 -3.46 13.36
CA GLY A 105 -3.46 -4.45 12.97
C GLY A 105 -2.31 -4.50 13.98
N LEU A 106 -1.57 -5.61 14.01
CA LEU A 106 -0.37 -5.79 14.82
C LEU A 106 0.85 -5.69 13.91
N VAL A 107 1.79 -4.79 14.18
CA VAL A 107 2.94 -4.57 13.31
C VAL A 107 4.19 -5.28 13.83
N TRP A 108 4.81 -6.07 12.96
CA TRP A 108 6.18 -6.53 13.10
C TRP A 108 7.08 -5.71 12.18
N ASP A 109 7.90 -4.86 12.80
CA ASP A 109 8.74 -3.87 12.12
C ASP A 109 10.15 -4.42 11.89
N PHE A 110 10.46 -4.79 10.65
CA PHE A 110 11.78 -5.28 10.23
C PHE A 110 12.76 -4.15 9.90
N ALA A 111 12.31 -2.89 10.02
CA ALA A 111 13.11 -1.71 9.75
C ALA A 111 13.71 -1.68 8.33
N GLY A 112 14.95 -1.20 8.20
CA GLY A 112 15.68 -1.18 6.93
C GLY A 112 16.23 -2.56 6.57
N CYS A 113 15.86 -3.07 5.41
CA CYS A 113 16.33 -4.35 4.85
C CYS A 113 16.23 -4.33 3.33
N ILE A 114 16.89 -5.25 2.64
CA ILE A 114 16.70 -5.44 1.20
C ILE A 114 15.46 -6.29 0.92
N GLU A 115 14.85 -6.14 -0.26
CA GLU A 115 13.62 -6.86 -0.61
C GLU A 115 13.70 -8.38 -0.42
N PRO A 116 14.73 -9.10 -0.91
CA PRO A 116 14.81 -10.55 -0.71
C PRO A 116 14.88 -10.95 0.77
N GLN A 117 15.50 -10.13 1.60
CA GLN A 117 15.56 -10.33 3.04
C GLN A 117 14.17 -10.15 3.67
N PHE A 118 13.41 -9.15 3.23
CA PHE A 118 12.05 -8.93 3.70
C PHE A 118 11.12 -10.10 3.31
N ASP A 119 11.22 -10.58 2.07
CA ASP A 119 10.45 -11.72 1.58
C ASP A 119 10.74 -12.98 2.42
N TYR A 120 12.03 -13.24 2.70
CA TYR A 120 12.42 -14.30 3.62
C TYR A 120 11.82 -14.14 5.02
N PHE A 121 11.79 -12.92 5.57
CA PHE A 121 11.21 -12.69 6.89
C PHE A 121 9.70 -12.95 6.92
N VAL A 122 8.98 -12.56 5.87
CA VAL A 122 7.53 -12.82 5.76
C VAL A 122 7.27 -14.32 5.72
N ASP A 123 8.04 -15.07 4.93
CA ASP A 123 7.94 -16.53 4.84
C ASP A 123 8.32 -17.21 6.16
N PHE A 124 9.51 -16.96 6.67
CA PHE A 124 10.03 -17.55 7.92
C PHE A 124 9.09 -17.30 9.11
N SER A 125 8.51 -16.11 9.20
CA SER A 125 7.59 -15.75 10.27
C SER A 125 6.15 -16.20 10.02
N MET A 126 5.86 -16.84 8.90
CA MET A 126 4.52 -17.28 8.48
C MET A 126 3.48 -16.15 8.54
N ILE A 127 3.88 -14.93 8.21
CA ILE A 127 3.01 -13.77 8.21
C ILE A 127 2.22 -13.75 6.90
N ARG A 128 0.92 -13.47 7.00
CA ARG A 128 -0.01 -13.46 5.86
C ARG A 128 0.08 -12.21 4.99
N MET A 129 0.50 -11.10 5.59
CA MET A 129 0.59 -9.81 4.92
C MET A 129 1.86 -9.09 5.31
N GLY A 130 2.66 -8.73 4.32
CA GLY A 130 3.80 -7.83 4.44
C GLY A 130 3.64 -6.61 3.56
N VAL A 131 4.22 -5.51 3.96
CA VAL A 131 4.31 -4.28 3.16
C VAL A 131 5.75 -3.80 3.16
N TYR A 132 6.33 -3.73 1.96
CA TYR A 132 7.69 -3.25 1.77
C TYR A 132 7.69 -1.91 1.06
N VAL A 133 8.45 -0.97 1.57
CA VAL A 133 8.57 0.40 1.05
C VAL A 133 9.97 0.62 0.48
N SER A 134 10.06 0.87 -0.80
CA SER A 134 11.29 1.35 -1.44
C SER A 134 11.24 2.86 -1.59
N GLY A 135 12.33 3.53 -1.24
CA GLY A 135 12.47 4.97 -1.36
C GLY A 135 13.21 5.41 -2.63
N GLY A 136 13.80 6.60 -2.55
CA GLY A 136 14.46 7.27 -3.67
C GLY A 136 13.58 8.35 -4.28
N PRO A 137 14.02 9.00 -5.39
CA PRO A 137 13.22 10.03 -6.08
C PRO A 137 11.88 9.50 -6.58
N ARG A 138 11.87 8.25 -7.05
CA ARG A 138 10.68 7.48 -7.38
C ARG A 138 10.68 6.23 -6.54
N GLY A 139 9.73 6.15 -5.63
CA GLY A 139 9.58 5.04 -4.69
C GLY A 139 8.51 4.03 -5.12
N SER A 140 8.41 2.94 -4.36
CA SER A 140 7.36 1.95 -4.53
C SER A 140 6.90 1.38 -3.19
N ILE A 141 5.67 0.89 -3.14
CA ILE A 141 5.11 0.15 -2.00
C ILE A 141 4.57 -1.17 -2.54
N ARG A 142 5.16 -2.26 -2.09
CA ARG A 142 4.83 -3.61 -2.53
C ARG A 142 4.13 -4.38 -1.40
N LEU A 143 3.08 -5.10 -1.75
CA LEU A 143 2.43 -6.04 -0.85
C LEU A 143 3.02 -7.44 -1.04
N VAL A 144 3.28 -8.11 0.07
CA VAL A 144 3.85 -9.47 0.12
C VAL A 144 2.91 -10.35 0.92
N THR A 145 2.72 -11.58 0.46
CA THR A 145 1.86 -12.55 1.12
C THR A 145 2.64 -13.76 1.63
N THR A 146 1.95 -14.73 2.21
CA THR A 146 2.53 -15.98 2.69
C THR A 146 3.50 -16.58 1.68
N GLY A 147 4.64 -17.06 2.16
CA GLY A 147 5.71 -17.60 1.31
C GLY A 147 6.65 -16.52 0.76
N GLY A 148 6.57 -15.27 1.23
CA GLY A 148 7.40 -14.19 0.70
C GLY A 148 7.05 -13.82 -0.75
N LEU A 149 5.86 -14.17 -1.21
CA LEU A 149 5.44 -13.95 -2.59
C LEU A 149 4.73 -12.60 -2.78
N PRO A 150 4.86 -11.96 -3.95
CA PRO A 150 4.06 -10.77 -4.26
C PRO A 150 2.57 -11.04 -4.09
N ALA A 151 1.84 -10.05 -3.60
CA ALA A 151 0.39 -10.18 -3.44
C ALA A 151 -0.30 -10.34 -4.79
N GLY A 152 -1.26 -11.27 -4.83
CA GLY A 152 -2.09 -11.44 -6.02
C GLY A 152 -3.11 -10.31 -6.18
N ARG A 153 -3.63 -10.12 -7.39
CA ARG A 153 -4.59 -9.06 -7.75
C ARG A 153 -5.84 -9.01 -6.88
N SER A 154 -6.28 -10.12 -6.31
CA SER A 154 -7.42 -10.15 -5.39
C SER A 154 -7.14 -9.41 -4.09
N VAL A 155 -5.92 -9.56 -3.55
CA VAL A 155 -5.46 -8.90 -2.33
C VAL A 155 -5.28 -7.39 -2.59
N GLU A 156 -4.60 -7.05 -3.69
CA GLU A 156 -4.42 -5.65 -4.11
C GLU A 156 -5.76 -4.92 -4.27
N ARG A 157 -6.73 -5.54 -4.96
CA ARG A 157 -8.07 -4.98 -5.12
C ARG A 157 -8.82 -4.80 -3.80
N ALA A 158 -8.67 -5.72 -2.86
CA ALA A 158 -9.28 -5.58 -1.53
C ALA A 158 -8.72 -4.34 -0.81
N VAL A 159 -7.40 -4.14 -0.86
CA VAL A 159 -6.74 -2.97 -0.29
C VAL A 159 -7.18 -1.68 -1.01
N GLU A 160 -7.21 -1.67 -2.35
CA GLU A 160 -7.65 -0.52 -3.14
C GLU A 160 -9.09 -0.13 -2.85
N THR A 161 -9.98 -1.12 -2.78
CA THR A 161 -11.39 -0.90 -2.46
C THR A 161 -11.54 -0.23 -1.11
N ARG A 162 -10.83 -0.74 -0.08
CA ARG A 162 -10.84 -0.18 1.26
C ARG A 162 -10.24 1.23 1.30
N LEU A 163 -9.12 1.43 0.59
CA LEU A 163 -8.44 2.73 0.48
C LEU A 163 -9.32 3.78 -0.19
N SER A 164 -9.99 3.40 -1.28
CA SER A 164 -10.88 4.30 -2.06
C SER A 164 -12.15 4.65 -1.29
N ALA A 165 -12.75 3.69 -0.59
CA ALA A 165 -13.92 3.92 0.24
C ALA A 165 -13.61 4.84 1.45
N GLY A 166 -12.34 4.85 1.92
CA GLY A 166 -11.95 5.59 3.12
C GLY A 166 -12.59 5.06 4.41
N ASP A 167 -13.22 3.90 4.33
CA ASP A 167 -13.88 3.24 5.46
C ASP A 167 -12.86 2.36 6.19
N PHE A 168 -12.17 2.94 7.16
CA PHE A 168 -11.16 2.26 7.96
C PHE A 168 -11.72 1.92 9.34
N THR A 169 -11.43 0.70 9.81
CA THR A 169 -11.64 0.36 11.23
C THR A 169 -10.78 1.28 12.10
N ARG A 170 -11.17 1.42 13.36
CA ARG A 170 -10.37 2.16 14.34
C ARG A 170 -10.19 1.29 15.59
N ALA A 171 -8.97 1.23 16.06
CA ALA A 171 -8.68 0.69 17.37
C ALA A 171 -9.12 1.69 18.45
N SER A 172 -9.62 1.19 19.56
CA SER A 172 -9.85 2.03 20.75
C SER A 172 -8.51 2.45 21.35
N TRP A 173 -8.47 3.61 21.98
CA TRP A 173 -7.24 4.18 22.55
C TRP A 173 -6.53 3.22 23.53
N ASP A 174 -7.28 2.41 24.25
CA ASP A 174 -6.80 1.43 25.22
C ASP A 174 -6.34 0.10 24.59
N THR A 175 -6.69 -0.14 23.32
CA THR A 175 -6.30 -1.34 22.56
C THR A 175 -5.20 -1.07 21.53
N LEU A 176 -4.77 0.18 21.37
CA LEU A 176 -3.65 0.52 20.50
C LEU A 176 -2.38 -0.20 20.95
N GLN A 177 -1.71 -0.82 20.01
CA GLN A 177 -0.42 -1.51 20.22
C GLN A 177 0.73 -0.67 19.69
N LEU A 178 1.93 -0.94 20.17
CA LEU A 178 3.18 -0.45 19.57
C LEU A 178 3.71 -1.49 18.58
N PRO A 179 4.50 -1.07 17.58
CA PRO A 179 5.12 -2.02 16.68
C PRO A 179 6.13 -2.89 17.43
N THR A 180 6.18 -4.19 17.12
CA THR A 180 7.22 -5.09 17.61
C THR A 180 8.46 -4.91 16.77
N ASP A 181 9.58 -4.55 17.42
CA ASP A 181 10.88 -4.41 16.74
C ASP A 181 11.44 -5.79 16.37
N MET A 182 11.60 -6.01 15.05
CA MET A 182 12.16 -7.21 14.44
C MET A 182 13.46 -6.93 13.68
N SER A 183 14.08 -5.78 13.88
CA SER A 183 15.31 -5.36 13.18
C SER A 183 16.49 -6.33 13.37
N GLY A 184 16.51 -7.08 14.49
CA GLY A 184 17.52 -8.10 14.78
C GLY A 184 17.48 -9.32 13.85
N MET A 185 16.39 -9.57 13.11
CA MET A 185 16.24 -10.72 12.21
C MET A 185 17.27 -10.75 11.06
N GLY A 186 17.89 -9.61 10.75
CA GLY A 186 18.94 -9.55 9.72
C GLY A 186 20.15 -10.44 9.98
N GLN A 187 20.41 -10.79 11.22
CA GLN A 187 21.48 -11.75 11.57
C GLN A 187 21.12 -13.20 11.18
N LEU A 188 19.87 -13.60 11.39
CA LEU A 188 19.39 -14.93 11.02
C LEU A 188 19.46 -15.14 9.51
N TYR A 189 19.03 -14.17 8.72
CA TYR A 189 19.12 -14.23 7.26
C TYR A 189 20.56 -14.43 6.76
N ARG A 190 21.53 -13.74 7.38
CA ARG A 190 22.95 -13.92 7.01
C ARG A 190 23.49 -15.30 7.37
N GLN A 191 23.03 -15.90 8.46
CA GLN A 191 23.43 -17.27 8.85
C GLN A 191 22.91 -18.32 7.89
N GLU A 192 21.67 -18.18 7.44
CA GLU A 192 21.04 -19.06 6.44
C GLU A 192 21.75 -19.01 5.08
N LEU A 193 22.23 -17.83 4.65
CA LEU A 193 22.95 -17.67 3.38
C LEU A 193 24.34 -18.35 3.38
N VAL A 194 24.90 -18.66 4.53
CA VAL A 194 26.26 -19.22 4.68
C VAL A 194 26.24 -20.72 5.02
N SER A 195 25.06 -21.26 5.34
CA SER A 195 24.84 -22.68 5.64
C SER A 195 24.53 -23.48 4.36
#